data_7a225672be81bdb2216451f081950c21
#
_entry.id   7a225672be81bdb2216451f081950c21
#
_cell.length_a   1.000
_cell.length_b   1.000
_cell.length_c   1.000
_cell.angle_alpha   90.00
_cell.angle_beta   90.00
_cell.angle_gamma   90.00
#
_symmetry.space_group_name_H-M   'P 1'
#
loop_
_entity.id
_entity.type
_entity.pdbx_description
1 polymer ?
#
loop_
_entity_poly.entity_id
_entity_poly.type
_entity_poly.pdbx_seq_one_letter_code
_entity_poly.pdbx_strand_id
1 'polypeptide(L)'
;MVRLQDDFYDYVNGEWAETAVIPDDKPSTGGFMDLIQDIENLMLDITGKWQRGEELPEDSILQNFVKYHKMVADFDAREAAGVAPVMPLINEIKALSSFEDYTSKLGTYELAGKPNLMPFSVSPDFMNAQMNVLWGESLALILPDTTYYEEGNEKGPELLAIWRQMMEKLLPKFEFSEEEIKDILDKVIAADAELAKYVLSNEERSEYNKLYHPYEWADFKALVPELPLDSFFTEVIGQTPDKIIVPEERFWKEFAPKYYSAANWETIHAKLKLGAALDWTSFLTEEIRVLSGEYGRIITGIPEPRPKEKAALALAEGPYSQALGLWYAGEKFSPEAKADVEHKVATMIDVYKERLEKADWLAPETREKAIVKLNVITPHIGYPEKLPETYAKKIIDDSKTLVENAQALYEISIAHTWSKWNQPVDRSEWHMPANMVNAYYDPQQNQIVFPAAILQAPFYDLHQSSSANYGGIGAVIAHEISHAFDTNGASFDEHGSLKDWWKPEDYEAFTARTQKVIDQFEGQDSYGAKINGKLTVSENVADLGGIAAALEAAKKEEDFSAEEFFTNFARIWRMKARTEYMQLLASVDVHAPGKLRTNVQLPNFDEFFETFDVKEGDGMWRAPEDRVIIW
;
A
#
# COMPACT_ATOMS: atom_id res chain seq x y z
N MET A 1 13.34 32.64 -10.85
CA MET A 1 13.96 31.30 -10.87
C MET A 1 14.73 31.11 -9.57
N VAL A 2 14.52 30.04 -8.88
CA VAL A 2 15.27 29.63 -7.69
C VAL A 2 16.68 29.23 -8.14
N ARG A 3 17.74 29.54 -7.35
CA ARG A 3 19.07 29.03 -7.63
C ARG A 3 19.14 27.53 -7.33
N LEU A 4 19.79 26.78 -8.21
CA LEU A 4 19.93 25.32 -8.04
C LEU A 4 20.69 24.95 -6.76
N GLN A 5 21.63 25.82 -6.30
CA GLN A 5 22.37 25.59 -5.07
C GLN A 5 21.57 25.89 -3.79
N ASP A 6 20.38 26.54 -3.92
CA ASP A 6 19.56 26.87 -2.76
C ASP A 6 18.36 25.89 -2.63
N ASP A 7 17.79 25.47 -3.76
CA ASP A 7 16.69 24.49 -3.81
C ASP A 7 16.72 23.78 -5.17
N PHE A 8 17.33 22.60 -5.18
CA PHE A 8 17.52 21.85 -6.41
C PHE A 8 16.20 21.30 -6.97
N TYR A 9 15.30 20.87 -6.09
CA TYR A 9 13.99 20.37 -6.51
C TYR A 9 13.17 21.46 -7.24
N ASP A 10 13.07 22.64 -6.66
CA ASP A 10 12.33 23.74 -7.27
C ASP A 10 13.06 24.30 -8.50
N TYR A 11 14.38 24.23 -8.57
CA TYR A 11 15.13 24.55 -9.78
C TYR A 11 14.75 23.64 -10.96
N VAL A 12 14.69 22.33 -10.74
CA VAL A 12 14.36 21.34 -11.77
C VAL A 12 12.87 21.36 -12.12
N ASN A 13 12.01 21.50 -11.14
CA ASN A 13 10.56 21.24 -11.29
C ASN A 13 9.69 22.52 -11.25
N GLY A 14 10.25 23.69 -10.91
CA GLY A 14 9.46 24.91 -10.66
C GLY A 14 8.67 25.39 -11.86
N GLU A 15 9.26 25.43 -13.07
CA GLU A 15 8.56 25.82 -14.30
C GLU A 15 7.38 24.87 -14.61
N TRP A 16 7.59 23.57 -14.45
CA TRP A 16 6.51 22.58 -14.56
C TRP A 16 5.43 22.82 -13.50
N ALA A 17 5.80 23.06 -12.24
CA ALA A 17 4.87 23.25 -11.13
C ALA A 17 3.98 24.51 -11.32
N GLU A 18 4.51 25.58 -11.96
CA GLU A 18 3.74 26.78 -12.28
C GLU A 18 2.59 26.47 -13.25
N THR A 19 2.80 25.57 -14.20
CA THR A 19 1.84 25.26 -15.27
C THR A 19 1.03 23.99 -15.01
N ALA A 20 1.50 23.09 -14.16
CA ALA A 20 0.82 21.84 -13.85
C ALA A 20 -0.54 22.08 -13.20
N VAL A 21 -1.55 21.34 -13.67
CA VAL A 21 -2.92 21.39 -13.17
C VAL A 21 -3.25 20.07 -12.48
N ILE A 22 -3.69 20.15 -11.24
CA ILE A 22 -4.20 18.97 -10.52
C ILE A 22 -5.63 18.72 -11.03
N PRO A 23 -5.94 17.53 -11.59
CA PRO A 23 -7.31 17.21 -11.98
C PRO A 23 -8.27 17.32 -10.79
N ASP A 24 -9.52 17.72 -11.05
CA ASP A 24 -10.49 17.96 -9.97
C ASP A 24 -10.87 16.67 -9.21
N ASP A 25 -10.71 15.50 -9.83
CA ASP A 25 -10.94 14.19 -9.23
C ASP A 25 -9.68 13.54 -8.63
N LYS A 26 -8.56 14.28 -8.52
CA LYS A 26 -7.28 13.79 -8.04
C LYS A 26 -6.71 14.64 -6.88
N PRO A 27 -5.92 14.06 -5.97
CA PRO A 27 -5.27 14.81 -4.89
C PRO A 27 -3.96 15.48 -5.33
N SER A 28 -3.35 15.01 -6.44
CA SER A 28 -2.05 15.49 -6.92
C SER A 28 -1.86 15.22 -8.42
N THR A 29 -0.80 15.79 -8.98
CA THR A 29 -0.23 15.47 -10.30
C THR A 29 1.30 15.45 -10.20
N GLY A 30 2.01 14.83 -11.15
CA GLY A 30 3.47 14.74 -11.17
C GLY A 30 3.99 13.42 -11.69
N GLY A 31 5.25 13.10 -11.47
CA GLY A 31 5.94 11.97 -12.11
C GLY A 31 5.17 10.65 -12.10
N PHE A 32 4.79 10.16 -10.94
CA PHE A 32 3.97 8.94 -10.80
C PHE A 32 2.53 9.14 -11.28
N MET A 33 1.92 10.26 -10.90
CA MET A 33 0.51 10.51 -11.20
C MET A 33 0.26 10.76 -12.68
N ASP A 34 1.21 11.33 -13.41
CA ASP A 34 1.11 11.53 -14.85
C ASP A 34 1.04 10.16 -15.56
N LEU A 35 1.90 9.19 -15.17
CA LEU A 35 1.84 7.81 -15.70
C LEU A 35 0.54 7.10 -15.34
N ILE A 36 0.09 7.22 -14.09
CA ILE A 36 -1.19 6.64 -13.64
C ILE A 36 -2.34 7.19 -14.49
N GLN A 37 -2.34 8.50 -14.80
CA GLN A 37 -3.36 9.13 -15.62
C GLN A 37 -3.30 8.64 -17.07
N ASP A 38 -2.11 8.46 -17.64
CA ASP A 38 -1.92 7.95 -19.00
C ASP A 38 -2.43 6.49 -19.10
N ILE A 39 -2.17 5.67 -18.09
CA ILE A 39 -2.69 4.30 -18.02
C ILE A 39 -4.22 4.30 -17.86
N GLU A 40 -4.77 5.13 -16.96
CA GLU A 40 -6.22 5.28 -16.80
C GLU A 40 -6.89 5.67 -18.13
N ASN A 41 -6.31 6.60 -18.89
CA ASN A 41 -6.81 7.02 -20.19
C ASN A 41 -6.72 5.88 -21.22
N LEU A 42 -5.62 5.15 -21.27
CA LEU A 42 -5.45 3.98 -22.14
C LEU A 42 -6.49 2.91 -21.83
N MET A 43 -6.68 2.59 -20.55
CA MET A 43 -7.65 1.57 -20.12
C MET A 43 -9.08 2.00 -20.41
N LEU A 44 -9.44 3.28 -20.27
CA LEU A 44 -10.74 3.81 -20.66
C LEU A 44 -10.98 3.69 -22.18
N ASP A 45 -9.99 4.01 -23.00
CA ASP A 45 -10.12 3.91 -24.46
C ASP A 45 -10.33 2.44 -24.89
N ILE A 46 -9.47 1.53 -24.44
CA ILE A 46 -9.53 0.13 -24.86
C ILE A 46 -10.78 -0.58 -24.33
N THR A 47 -11.14 -0.37 -23.06
CA THR A 47 -12.35 -0.97 -22.49
C THR A 47 -13.61 -0.43 -23.14
N GLY A 48 -13.61 0.85 -23.53
CA GLY A 48 -14.69 1.44 -24.34
C GLY A 48 -14.83 0.77 -25.71
N LYS A 49 -13.73 0.48 -26.41
CA LYS A 49 -13.73 -0.29 -27.67
C LYS A 49 -14.28 -1.70 -27.44
N TRP A 50 -13.79 -2.41 -26.42
CA TRP A 50 -14.27 -3.75 -26.09
C TRP A 50 -15.77 -3.79 -25.81
N GLN A 51 -16.30 -2.82 -25.09
CA GLN A 51 -17.75 -2.72 -24.82
C GLN A 51 -18.59 -2.54 -26.10
N ARG A 52 -18.05 -1.87 -27.11
CA ARG A 52 -18.71 -1.73 -28.43
C ARG A 52 -18.51 -2.94 -29.34
N GLY A 53 -17.78 -3.97 -28.89
CA GLY A 53 -17.46 -5.16 -29.69
C GLY A 53 -16.31 -4.95 -30.68
N GLU A 54 -15.54 -3.87 -30.52
CA GLU A 54 -14.34 -3.56 -31.28
C GLU A 54 -13.11 -4.18 -30.60
N GLU A 55 -12.22 -4.80 -31.36
CA GLU A 55 -10.95 -5.34 -30.84
C GLU A 55 -11.10 -6.24 -29.58
N LEU A 56 -12.19 -7.04 -29.52
CA LEU A 56 -12.46 -7.89 -28.36
C LEU A 56 -11.28 -8.85 -28.10
N PRO A 57 -10.84 -8.99 -26.84
CA PRO A 57 -9.80 -9.95 -26.50
C PRO A 57 -10.25 -11.38 -26.76
N GLU A 58 -9.34 -12.24 -27.23
CA GLU A 58 -9.60 -13.68 -27.39
C GLU A 58 -9.60 -14.41 -26.04
N ASP A 59 -8.91 -13.86 -25.04
CA ASP A 59 -8.79 -14.44 -23.71
C ASP A 59 -10.13 -14.43 -22.97
N SER A 60 -10.54 -15.58 -22.46
CA SER A 60 -11.83 -15.77 -21.79
C SER A 60 -11.95 -15.01 -20.45
N ILE A 61 -10.82 -14.75 -19.77
CA ILE A 61 -10.79 -14.00 -18.52
C ILE A 61 -11.09 -12.53 -18.82
N LEU A 62 -10.43 -11.96 -19.84
CA LEU A 62 -10.69 -10.61 -20.28
C LEU A 62 -12.10 -10.44 -20.87
N GLN A 63 -12.68 -11.47 -21.52
CA GLN A 63 -14.08 -11.43 -21.93
C GLN A 63 -15.04 -11.36 -20.72
N ASN A 64 -14.75 -12.07 -19.63
CA ASN A 64 -15.51 -11.95 -18.39
C ASN A 64 -15.34 -10.56 -17.74
N PHE A 65 -14.13 -10.00 -17.78
CA PHE A 65 -13.93 -8.60 -17.37
C PHE A 65 -14.81 -7.64 -18.19
N VAL A 66 -14.87 -7.79 -19.51
CA VAL A 66 -15.70 -6.91 -20.37
C VAL A 66 -17.17 -7.01 -19.99
N LYS A 67 -17.69 -8.21 -19.74
CA LYS A 67 -19.07 -8.41 -19.26
C LYS A 67 -19.28 -7.72 -17.91
N TYR A 68 -18.36 -7.93 -16.97
CA TYR A 68 -18.46 -7.32 -15.65
C TYR A 68 -18.38 -5.79 -15.71
N HIS A 69 -17.43 -5.24 -16.47
CA HIS A 69 -17.30 -3.80 -16.65
C HIS A 69 -18.59 -3.19 -17.27
N LYS A 70 -19.21 -3.89 -18.22
CA LYS A 70 -20.47 -3.45 -18.80
C LYS A 70 -21.58 -3.35 -17.75
N MET A 71 -21.67 -4.32 -16.84
CA MET A 71 -22.65 -4.29 -15.74
C MET A 71 -22.34 -3.16 -14.74
N VAL A 72 -21.06 -2.97 -14.38
CA VAL A 72 -20.62 -1.91 -13.45
C VAL A 72 -20.90 -0.53 -14.03
N ALA A 73 -20.70 -0.34 -15.34
CA ALA A 73 -20.89 0.93 -16.05
C ALA A 73 -22.35 1.26 -16.39
N ASP A 74 -23.28 0.31 -16.22
CA ASP A 74 -24.70 0.52 -16.46
C ASP A 74 -25.35 1.25 -15.27
N PHE A 75 -25.09 2.56 -15.19
CA PHE A 75 -25.65 3.40 -14.13
C PHE A 75 -27.19 3.51 -14.22
N ASP A 76 -27.80 3.37 -15.39
CA ASP A 76 -29.26 3.38 -15.51
C ASP A 76 -29.88 2.16 -14.85
N ALA A 77 -29.28 0.96 -15.03
CA ALA A 77 -29.70 -0.25 -14.32
C ALA A 77 -29.46 -0.13 -12.81
N ARG A 78 -28.34 0.45 -12.39
CA ARG A 78 -28.00 0.70 -10.98
C ARG A 78 -28.99 1.67 -10.32
N GLU A 79 -29.36 2.76 -10.99
CA GLU A 79 -30.38 3.71 -10.52
C GLU A 79 -31.75 3.04 -10.40
N ALA A 80 -32.12 2.21 -11.37
CA ALA A 80 -33.39 1.47 -11.33
C ALA A 80 -33.46 0.44 -10.20
N ALA A 81 -32.33 -0.20 -9.88
CA ALA A 81 -32.24 -1.16 -8.78
C ALA A 81 -32.21 -0.49 -7.40
N GLY A 82 -31.66 0.74 -7.31
CA GLY A 82 -31.53 1.46 -6.05
C GLY A 82 -30.73 0.67 -5.01
N VAL A 83 -31.24 0.60 -3.78
CA VAL A 83 -30.66 -0.18 -2.68
C VAL A 83 -31.21 -1.61 -2.57
N ALA A 84 -32.21 -1.97 -3.37
CA ALA A 84 -32.89 -3.25 -3.29
C ALA A 84 -31.93 -4.47 -3.30
N PRO A 85 -30.82 -4.49 -4.08
CA PRO A 85 -29.92 -5.63 -4.10
C PRO A 85 -29.24 -5.93 -2.76
N VAL A 86 -29.06 -4.94 -1.88
CA VAL A 86 -28.35 -5.10 -0.59
C VAL A 86 -29.29 -5.14 0.62
N MET A 87 -30.56 -4.80 0.44
CA MET A 87 -31.54 -4.81 1.54
C MET A 87 -31.72 -6.18 2.20
N PRO A 88 -31.66 -7.33 1.48
CA PRO A 88 -31.69 -8.64 2.13
C PRO A 88 -30.58 -8.82 3.17
N LEU A 89 -29.34 -8.42 2.87
CA LEU A 89 -28.21 -8.46 3.79
C LEU A 89 -28.43 -7.52 4.98
N ILE A 90 -28.83 -6.28 4.74
CA ILE A 90 -29.11 -5.30 5.79
C ILE A 90 -30.20 -5.83 6.74
N ASN A 91 -31.26 -6.40 6.21
CA ASN A 91 -32.35 -6.96 7.02
C ASN A 91 -31.91 -8.20 7.81
N GLU A 92 -31.05 -9.04 7.21
CA GLU A 92 -30.45 -10.19 7.90
C GLU A 92 -29.62 -9.72 9.11
N ILE A 93 -28.78 -8.71 8.93
CA ILE A 93 -27.97 -8.14 10.01
C ILE A 93 -28.84 -7.45 11.07
N LYS A 94 -29.86 -6.67 10.66
CA LYS A 94 -30.82 -6.05 11.58
C LYS A 94 -31.56 -7.09 12.44
N ALA A 95 -31.81 -8.29 11.89
CA ALA A 95 -32.55 -9.36 12.55
C ALA A 95 -31.72 -10.18 13.56
N LEU A 96 -30.40 -9.99 13.61
CA LEU A 96 -29.56 -10.65 14.61
C LEU A 96 -30.01 -10.27 16.01
N SER A 97 -30.31 -11.28 16.84
CA SER A 97 -31.00 -11.09 18.12
C SER A 97 -30.08 -11.03 19.33
N SER A 98 -28.87 -11.55 19.21
CA SER A 98 -27.91 -11.64 20.31
C SER A 98 -26.49 -11.90 19.82
N PHE A 99 -25.52 -11.73 20.73
CA PHE A 99 -24.14 -12.10 20.48
C PHE A 99 -23.97 -13.58 20.10
N GLU A 100 -24.71 -14.48 20.75
CA GLU A 100 -24.72 -15.92 20.44
C GLU A 100 -25.27 -16.19 19.04
N ASP A 101 -26.38 -15.52 18.65
CA ASP A 101 -26.94 -15.63 17.30
C ASP A 101 -25.92 -15.19 16.24
N TYR A 102 -25.23 -14.08 16.45
CA TYR A 102 -24.16 -13.59 15.58
C TYR A 102 -22.98 -14.58 15.53
N THR A 103 -22.45 -14.99 16.69
CA THR A 103 -21.25 -15.82 16.74
C THR A 103 -21.49 -17.22 16.18
N SER A 104 -22.72 -17.71 16.18
CA SER A 104 -23.09 -18.97 15.54
C SER A 104 -22.99 -18.94 13.99
N LYS A 105 -22.87 -17.76 13.39
CA LYS A 105 -22.82 -17.54 11.93
C LYS A 105 -21.47 -17.07 11.42
N LEU A 106 -20.46 -16.92 12.30
CA LEU A 106 -19.18 -16.30 11.95
C LEU A 106 -18.48 -16.95 10.74
N GLY A 107 -18.37 -18.26 10.70
CA GLY A 107 -17.73 -18.97 9.59
C GLY A 107 -18.49 -18.81 8.28
N THR A 108 -19.83 -18.95 8.34
CA THR A 108 -20.70 -18.71 7.17
C THR A 108 -20.59 -17.26 6.67
N TYR A 109 -20.53 -16.28 7.56
CA TYR A 109 -20.40 -14.87 7.20
C TYR A 109 -19.02 -14.59 6.58
N GLU A 110 -17.96 -15.14 7.17
CA GLU A 110 -16.60 -15.03 6.63
C GLU A 110 -16.55 -15.56 5.19
N LEU A 111 -16.96 -16.81 4.96
CA LEU A 111 -16.89 -17.45 3.64
C LEU A 111 -17.78 -16.77 2.59
N ALA A 112 -18.88 -16.17 3.02
CA ALA A 112 -19.77 -15.40 2.16
C ALA A 112 -19.37 -13.93 2.01
N GLY A 113 -18.27 -13.45 2.61
CA GLY A 113 -17.86 -12.05 2.57
C GLY A 113 -18.90 -11.09 3.14
N LYS A 114 -19.71 -11.55 4.10
CA LYS A 114 -20.67 -10.72 4.82
C LYS A 114 -20.00 -9.98 5.95
N PRO A 115 -20.55 -8.86 6.41
CA PRO A 115 -19.98 -8.13 7.53
C PRO A 115 -19.76 -9.04 8.74
N ASN A 116 -18.53 -9.17 9.12
CA ASN A 116 -18.11 -9.80 10.37
C ASN A 116 -16.94 -8.96 10.93
N LEU A 117 -16.67 -9.12 12.21
CA LEU A 117 -15.64 -8.32 12.88
C LEU A 117 -14.48 -9.20 13.33
N MET A 118 -14.14 -10.22 12.51
CA MET A 118 -13.07 -11.15 12.79
C MET A 118 -11.81 -10.73 12.00
N PRO A 119 -10.85 -10.04 12.64
CA PRO A 119 -9.67 -9.51 11.94
C PRO A 119 -8.59 -10.60 11.80
N PHE A 120 -8.90 -11.66 11.08
CA PHE A 120 -7.93 -12.72 10.82
C PHE A 120 -7.48 -12.71 9.37
N SER A 121 -6.21 -13.05 9.16
CA SER A 121 -5.60 -13.14 7.84
C SER A 121 -4.67 -14.35 7.72
N VAL A 122 -4.26 -14.68 6.50
CA VAL A 122 -3.28 -15.72 6.20
C VAL A 122 -2.12 -15.08 5.46
N SER A 123 -0.92 -15.15 6.05
CA SER A 123 0.30 -14.55 5.52
C SER A 123 1.51 -15.41 5.88
N PRO A 124 2.68 -15.20 5.25
CA PRO A 124 3.90 -15.92 5.61
C PRO A 124 4.26 -15.75 7.09
N ASP A 125 4.83 -16.79 7.68
CA ASP A 125 5.37 -16.75 9.04
C ASP A 125 6.70 -16.00 9.05
N PHE A 126 6.86 -14.96 9.86
CA PHE A 126 8.13 -14.22 9.96
C PHE A 126 9.32 -15.10 10.36
N MET A 127 9.11 -16.16 11.15
CA MET A 127 10.19 -17.08 11.54
C MET A 127 10.38 -18.24 10.56
N ASN A 128 9.44 -18.48 9.65
CA ASN A 128 9.51 -19.48 8.59
C ASN A 128 8.80 -18.99 7.35
N ALA A 129 9.39 -18.06 6.64
CA ALA A 129 8.82 -17.35 5.50
C ALA A 129 8.41 -18.25 4.31
N GLN A 130 8.70 -19.55 4.38
CA GLN A 130 8.27 -20.51 3.35
C GLN A 130 6.86 -21.07 3.58
N MET A 131 6.25 -20.78 4.73
CA MET A 131 4.94 -21.30 5.11
C MET A 131 3.98 -20.18 5.48
N ASN A 132 2.75 -20.27 4.98
CA ASN A 132 1.67 -19.38 5.39
C ASN A 132 1.06 -19.84 6.72
N VAL A 133 0.81 -18.90 7.59
CA VAL A 133 0.23 -19.11 8.93
C VAL A 133 -0.94 -18.16 9.16
N LEU A 134 -1.66 -18.38 10.26
CA LEU A 134 -2.74 -17.51 10.70
C LEU A 134 -2.17 -16.27 11.41
N TRP A 135 -2.75 -15.10 11.09
CA TRP A 135 -2.49 -13.83 11.75
C TRP A 135 -3.77 -13.29 12.38
N GLY A 136 -3.65 -12.73 13.58
CA GLY A 136 -4.72 -12.02 14.29
C GLY A 136 -4.44 -10.54 14.31
N GLU A 137 -5.04 -9.82 13.36
CA GLU A 137 -4.90 -8.37 13.20
C GLU A 137 -5.71 -7.60 14.24
N SER A 138 -5.79 -6.28 14.13
CA SER A 138 -6.73 -5.44 14.88
C SER A 138 -7.86 -4.92 13.99
N LEU A 139 -8.87 -4.32 14.61
CA LEU A 139 -9.90 -3.58 13.88
C LEU A 139 -9.36 -2.24 13.40
N ALA A 140 -9.85 -1.79 12.25
CA ALA A 140 -9.49 -0.48 11.70
C ALA A 140 -10.19 0.67 12.40
N LEU A 141 -9.51 1.81 12.51
CA LEU A 141 -10.04 3.07 13.02
C LEU A 141 -10.83 3.83 11.94
N ILE A 142 -11.69 4.75 12.38
CA ILE A 142 -12.35 5.72 11.50
C ILE A 142 -11.37 6.80 11.03
N LEU A 143 -10.51 7.29 11.93
CA LEU A 143 -9.50 8.29 11.61
C LEU A 143 -8.21 7.63 11.13
N PRO A 144 -7.36 8.37 10.40
CA PRO A 144 -6.19 7.81 9.71
C PRO A 144 -5.11 7.21 10.61
N ASP A 145 -5.02 7.68 11.87
CA ASP A 145 -4.01 7.23 12.83
C ASP A 145 -4.46 7.45 14.28
N THR A 146 -3.87 6.75 15.23
CA THR A 146 -4.13 6.90 16.66
C THR A 146 -3.85 8.31 17.17
N THR A 147 -2.91 9.03 16.60
CA THR A 147 -2.54 10.41 16.95
C THR A 147 -3.69 11.41 16.78
N TYR A 148 -4.66 11.11 15.92
CA TYR A 148 -5.87 11.94 15.77
C TYR A 148 -6.84 11.85 16.95
N TYR A 149 -6.68 10.85 17.84
CA TYR A 149 -7.49 10.66 19.06
C TYR A 149 -6.81 11.22 20.31
N GLU A 150 -5.60 11.73 20.19
CA GLU A 150 -4.84 12.28 21.33
C GLU A 150 -5.42 13.60 21.81
N GLU A 151 -5.29 13.85 23.14
CA GLU A 151 -5.69 15.10 23.75
C GLU A 151 -4.88 16.28 23.15
N GLY A 152 -5.59 17.29 22.66
CA GLY A 152 -4.99 18.47 22.02
C GLY A 152 -4.89 18.38 20.49
N ASN A 153 -5.23 17.25 19.88
CA ASN A 153 -5.39 17.17 18.44
C ASN A 153 -6.75 17.75 18.01
N GLU A 154 -6.75 18.95 17.43
CA GLU A 154 -7.98 19.64 17.00
C GLU A 154 -8.59 19.04 15.73
N LYS A 155 -7.78 18.40 14.86
CA LYS A 155 -8.26 17.80 13.60
C LYS A 155 -9.08 16.53 13.83
N GLY A 156 -8.75 15.73 14.84
CA GLY A 156 -9.45 14.48 15.10
C GLY A 156 -10.96 14.67 15.30
N PRO A 157 -11.40 15.51 16.24
CA PRO A 157 -12.83 15.82 16.44
C PRO A 157 -13.50 16.42 15.21
N GLU A 158 -12.79 17.27 14.44
CA GLU A 158 -13.30 17.84 13.18
C GLU A 158 -13.58 16.73 12.15
N LEU A 159 -12.62 15.84 11.91
CA LEU A 159 -12.76 14.74 10.95
C LEU A 159 -13.85 13.74 11.37
N LEU A 160 -13.96 13.42 12.66
CA LEU A 160 -15.06 12.61 13.18
C LEU A 160 -16.42 13.26 12.96
N ALA A 161 -16.52 14.58 13.12
CA ALA A 161 -17.76 15.31 12.84
C ALA A 161 -18.13 15.25 11.36
N ILE A 162 -17.16 15.41 10.46
CA ILE A 162 -17.36 15.29 9.01
C ILE A 162 -17.81 13.87 8.65
N TRP A 163 -17.13 12.85 9.17
CA TRP A 163 -17.51 11.46 8.95
C TRP A 163 -18.93 11.18 9.45
N ARG A 164 -19.27 11.65 10.64
CA ARG A 164 -20.62 11.53 11.20
C ARG A 164 -21.67 12.17 10.31
N GLN A 165 -21.45 13.40 9.85
CA GLN A 165 -22.38 14.11 8.95
C GLN A 165 -22.60 13.37 7.63
N MET A 166 -21.54 12.77 7.08
CA MET A 166 -21.65 11.92 5.90
C MET A 166 -22.55 10.70 6.17
N MET A 167 -22.37 10.03 7.32
CA MET A 167 -23.18 8.87 7.70
C MET A 167 -24.64 9.24 7.96
N GLU A 168 -24.90 10.39 8.57
CA GLU A 168 -26.27 10.92 8.82
C GLU A 168 -27.02 11.19 7.51
N LYS A 169 -26.30 11.49 6.40
CA LYS A 169 -26.89 11.63 5.06
C LYS A 169 -27.03 10.28 4.35
N LEU A 170 -26.11 9.35 4.57
CA LEU A 170 -26.01 8.07 3.86
C LEU A 170 -26.95 7.01 4.41
N LEU A 171 -27.00 6.80 5.72
CA LEU A 171 -27.75 5.71 6.35
C LEU A 171 -29.29 5.78 6.11
N PRO A 172 -29.93 6.95 5.99
CA PRO A 172 -31.34 7.03 5.58
C PRO A 172 -31.64 6.38 4.24
N LYS A 173 -30.66 6.31 3.32
CA LYS A 173 -30.81 5.64 2.01
C LYS A 173 -31.04 4.12 2.15
N PHE A 174 -30.65 3.54 3.28
CA PHE A 174 -30.78 2.12 3.61
C PHE A 174 -31.90 1.85 4.63
N GLU A 175 -32.89 2.72 4.68
CA GLU A 175 -34.09 2.57 5.53
C GLU A 175 -33.77 2.46 7.04
N PHE A 176 -32.73 3.16 7.49
CA PHE A 176 -32.50 3.37 8.92
C PHE A 176 -33.28 4.62 9.39
N SER A 177 -33.95 4.50 10.55
CA SER A 177 -34.62 5.63 11.18
C SER A 177 -33.60 6.60 11.83
N GLU A 178 -34.00 7.84 12.07
CA GLU A 178 -33.14 8.85 12.73
C GLU A 178 -32.66 8.36 14.11
N GLU A 179 -33.50 7.64 14.87
CA GLU A 179 -33.15 7.08 16.16
C GLU A 179 -32.10 5.95 16.02
N GLU A 180 -32.29 5.04 15.07
CA GLU A 180 -31.30 3.99 14.77
C GLU A 180 -29.98 4.58 14.32
N ILE A 181 -29.99 5.59 13.46
CA ILE A 181 -28.78 6.26 12.97
C ILE A 181 -28.01 6.88 14.14
N LYS A 182 -28.71 7.63 14.97
CA LYS A 182 -28.09 8.25 16.16
C LYS A 182 -27.47 7.18 17.07
N ASP A 183 -28.19 6.10 17.36
CA ASP A 183 -27.72 5.01 18.22
C ASP A 183 -26.48 4.30 17.63
N ILE A 184 -26.52 3.98 16.33
CA ILE A 184 -25.38 3.37 15.61
C ILE A 184 -24.16 4.27 15.69
N LEU A 185 -24.29 5.54 15.34
CA LEU A 185 -23.14 6.45 15.26
C LEU A 185 -22.55 6.75 16.64
N ASP A 186 -23.40 6.95 17.67
CA ASP A 186 -22.92 7.19 19.03
C ASP A 186 -22.13 5.98 19.57
N LYS A 187 -22.61 4.75 19.35
CA LYS A 187 -21.93 3.53 19.78
C LYS A 187 -20.63 3.27 18.99
N VAL A 188 -20.67 3.43 17.67
CA VAL A 188 -19.50 3.16 16.83
C VAL A 188 -18.39 4.17 17.09
N ILE A 189 -18.69 5.46 17.19
CA ILE A 189 -17.69 6.50 17.48
C ILE A 189 -17.09 6.31 18.87
N ALA A 190 -17.90 5.97 19.87
CA ALA A 190 -17.41 5.71 21.23
C ALA A 190 -16.48 4.48 21.28
N ALA A 191 -16.84 3.40 20.58
CA ALA A 191 -16.02 2.20 20.50
C ALA A 191 -14.72 2.45 19.73
N ASP A 192 -14.75 3.26 18.69
CA ASP A 192 -13.61 3.64 17.89
C ASP A 192 -12.59 4.46 18.69
N ALA A 193 -13.06 5.44 19.47
CA ALA A 193 -12.22 6.22 20.37
C ALA A 193 -11.59 5.36 21.50
N GLU A 194 -12.28 4.31 21.95
CA GLU A 194 -11.71 3.35 22.90
C GLU A 194 -10.68 2.45 22.21
N LEU A 195 -10.98 1.94 21.01
CA LEU A 195 -10.11 1.10 20.19
C LEU A 195 -8.75 1.78 19.92
N ALA A 196 -8.76 3.08 19.64
CA ALA A 196 -7.56 3.86 19.33
C ALA A 196 -6.47 3.80 20.43
N LYS A 197 -6.86 3.49 21.68
CA LYS A 197 -5.91 3.34 22.80
C LYS A 197 -5.14 2.02 22.78
N TYR A 198 -5.59 1.05 21.99
CA TYR A 198 -5.10 -0.34 22.04
C TYR A 198 -4.53 -0.84 20.71
N VAL A 199 -4.71 -0.09 19.63
CA VAL A 199 -4.09 -0.38 18.34
C VAL A 199 -2.76 0.37 18.19
N LEU A 200 -1.92 -0.10 17.29
CA LEU A 200 -0.64 0.55 16.99
C LEU A 200 -0.85 1.79 16.13
N SER A 201 -0.03 2.82 16.35
CA SER A 201 0.10 3.94 15.41
C SER A 201 0.80 3.50 14.13
N ASN A 202 0.75 4.32 13.06
CA ASN A 202 1.49 4.06 11.83
C ASN A 202 3.00 4.01 12.08
N GLU A 203 3.54 4.83 12.98
CA GLU A 203 4.94 4.76 13.40
C GLU A 203 5.27 3.42 14.05
N GLU A 204 4.46 2.92 14.99
CA GLU A 204 4.68 1.64 15.64
C GLU A 204 4.60 0.47 14.63
N ARG A 205 3.66 0.53 13.67
CA ARG A 205 3.50 -0.50 12.60
C ARG A 205 4.66 -0.50 11.60
N SER A 206 5.38 0.60 11.45
CA SER A 206 6.53 0.67 10.56
C SER A 206 7.75 -0.12 11.05
N GLU A 207 7.75 -0.62 12.29
CA GLU A 207 8.83 -1.42 12.89
C GLU A 207 8.48 -2.93 12.85
N TYR A 208 8.69 -3.60 11.71
CA TYR A 208 8.25 -4.98 11.45
C TYR A 208 8.76 -6.01 12.46
N ASN A 209 9.98 -5.85 12.96
CA ASN A 209 10.56 -6.76 13.96
C ASN A 209 9.82 -6.76 15.29
N LYS A 210 8.98 -5.77 15.56
CA LYS A 210 8.15 -5.66 16.76
C LYS A 210 6.74 -6.23 16.59
N LEU A 211 6.41 -6.72 15.40
CA LEU A 211 5.05 -7.20 15.08
C LEU A 211 4.89 -8.72 15.24
N TYR A 212 5.92 -9.43 15.70
CA TYR A 212 5.90 -10.87 15.76
C TYR A 212 5.68 -11.41 17.18
N HIS A 213 4.43 -11.73 17.51
CA HIS A 213 4.07 -12.32 18.81
C HIS A 213 3.30 -13.63 18.57
N PRO A 214 4.00 -14.79 18.54
CA PRO A 214 3.36 -16.08 18.35
C PRO A 214 2.64 -16.52 19.63
N TYR A 215 1.43 -17.04 19.46
CA TYR A 215 0.62 -17.65 20.51
C TYR A 215 0.30 -19.10 20.14
N GLU A 216 0.42 -19.99 21.11
CA GLU A 216 -0.24 -21.28 21.04
C GLU A 216 -1.76 -21.08 20.99
N TRP A 217 -2.44 -21.88 20.20
CA TRP A 217 -3.86 -21.71 19.97
C TRP A 217 -4.71 -21.69 21.26
N ALA A 218 -4.39 -22.55 22.23
CA ALA A 218 -5.09 -22.60 23.51
C ALA A 218 -4.95 -21.30 24.30
N ASP A 219 -3.77 -20.69 24.28
CA ASP A 219 -3.49 -19.43 24.99
C ASP A 219 -4.19 -18.26 24.34
N PHE A 220 -4.19 -18.21 23.00
CA PHE A 220 -4.90 -17.17 22.25
C PHE A 220 -6.42 -17.20 22.50
N LYS A 221 -7.03 -18.39 22.43
CA LYS A 221 -8.47 -18.54 22.69
C LYS A 221 -8.88 -18.09 24.09
N ALA A 222 -7.98 -18.29 25.05
CA ALA A 222 -8.24 -17.87 26.42
C ALA A 222 -8.33 -16.34 26.58
N LEU A 223 -7.82 -15.55 25.63
CA LEU A 223 -7.98 -14.10 25.63
C LEU A 223 -9.41 -13.67 25.30
N VAL A 224 -10.11 -14.42 24.45
CA VAL A 224 -11.47 -14.09 23.96
C VAL A 224 -12.43 -15.28 24.13
N PRO A 225 -12.73 -15.67 25.38
CA PRO A 225 -13.40 -16.93 25.67
C PRO A 225 -14.88 -16.99 25.19
N GLU A 226 -15.49 -15.85 24.90
CA GLU A 226 -16.86 -15.79 24.38
C GLU A 226 -16.93 -15.96 22.85
N LEU A 227 -15.78 -15.93 22.14
CA LEU A 227 -15.74 -16.24 20.71
C LEU A 227 -15.61 -17.76 20.48
N PRO A 228 -16.47 -18.39 19.68
CA PRO A 228 -16.39 -19.82 19.36
C PRO A 228 -15.34 -20.08 18.26
N LEU A 229 -14.08 -19.71 18.49
CA LEU A 229 -13.01 -19.70 17.48
C LEU A 229 -12.73 -21.10 16.91
N ASP A 230 -12.88 -22.18 17.71
CA ASP A 230 -12.71 -23.55 17.19
C ASP A 230 -13.74 -23.88 16.13
N SER A 231 -15.00 -23.50 16.35
CA SER A 231 -16.08 -23.70 15.36
C SER A 231 -15.85 -22.84 14.13
N PHE A 232 -15.48 -21.57 14.33
CA PHE A 232 -15.18 -20.63 13.25
C PHE A 232 -14.10 -21.19 12.31
N PHE A 233 -12.94 -21.56 12.84
CA PHE A 233 -11.85 -22.06 12.02
C PHE A 233 -12.10 -23.46 11.45
N THR A 234 -12.83 -24.31 12.17
CA THR A 234 -13.27 -25.61 11.60
C THR A 234 -14.13 -25.41 10.35
N GLU A 235 -15.00 -24.38 10.34
CA GLU A 235 -15.84 -24.06 9.17
C GLU A 235 -15.01 -23.43 8.04
N VAL A 236 -14.09 -22.50 8.37
CA VAL A 236 -13.35 -21.71 7.38
C VAL A 236 -12.18 -22.47 6.76
N ILE A 237 -11.39 -23.20 7.56
CA ILE A 237 -10.17 -23.91 7.12
C ILE A 237 -10.19 -25.42 7.37
N GLY A 238 -11.31 -25.97 7.82
CA GLY A 238 -11.53 -27.40 8.01
C GLY A 238 -10.96 -27.98 9.30
N GLN A 239 -10.26 -27.21 10.13
CA GLN A 239 -9.67 -27.63 11.40
C GLN A 239 -9.33 -26.44 12.29
N THR A 240 -8.98 -26.70 13.55
CA THR A 240 -8.45 -25.67 14.45
C THR A 240 -6.97 -25.42 14.16
N PRO A 241 -6.49 -24.16 14.18
CA PRO A 241 -5.07 -23.85 14.09
C PRO A 241 -4.28 -24.37 15.29
N ASP A 242 -2.98 -24.59 15.11
CA ASP A 242 -2.07 -24.90 16.22
C ASP A 242 -1.53 -23.62 16.88
N LYS A 243 -1.29 -22.59 16.06
CA LYS A 243 -0.74 -21.29 16.49
C LYS A 243 -1.33 -20.15 15.69
N ILE A 244 -1.16 -18.93 16.21
CA ILE A 244 -1.50 -17.67 15.57
C ILE A 244 -0.41 -16.63 15.86
N ILE A 245 -0.13 -15.76 14.90
CA ILE A 245 0.73 -14.60 15.10
C ILE A 245 -0.15 -13.38 15.38
N VAL A 246 0.25 -12.58 16.36
CA VAL A 246 -0.51 -11.39 16.78
C VAL A 246 0.39 -10.17 16.68
N PRO A 247 0.19 -9.26 15.71
CA PRO A 247 0.97 -8.02 15.61
C PRO A 247 0.67 -7.07 16.77
N GLU A 248 -0.58 -6.99 17.18
CA GLU A 248 -1.09 -6.00 18.12
C GLU A 248 -1.58 -6.65 19.43
N GLU A 249 -0.62 -7.02 20.30
CA GLU A 249 -0.94 -7.68 21.57
C GLU A 249 -1.87 -6.88 22.48
N ARG A 250 -1.73 -5.53 22.51
CA ARG A 250 -2.58 -4.65 23.32
C ARG A 250 -4.06 -4.79 22.94
N PHE A 251 -4.34 -4.86 21.64
CA PHE A 251 -5.69 -5.09 21.14
C PHE A 251 -6.28 -6.40 21.67
N TRP A 252 -5.56 -7.52 21.49
CA TRP A 252 -6.07 -8.83 21.88
C TRP A 252 -6.09 -9.10 23.39
N LYS A 253 -5.19 -8.50 24.16
CA LYS A 253 -5.13 -8.68 25.61
C LYS A 253 -6.09 -7.78 26.38
N GLU A 254 -6.33 -6.56 25.91
CA GLU A 254 -6.99 -5.52 26.71
C GLU A 254 -8.33 -5.03 26.14
N PHE A 255 -8.45 -4.92 24.82
CA PHE A 255 -9.66 -4.47 24.14
C PHE A 255 -10.57 -5.63 23.74
N ALA A 256 -10.06 -6.58 22.99
CA ALA A 256 -10.82 -7.69 22.41
C ALA A 256 -11.64 -8.50 23.42
N PRO A 257 -11.13 -8.81 24.66
CA PRO A 257 -11.91 -9.55 25.65
C PRO A 257 -13.18 -8.85 26.09
N LYS A 258 -13.17 -7.52 26.11
CA LYS A 258 -14.33 -6.70 26.48
C LYS A 258 -15.23 -6.44 25.28
N TYR A 259 -14.60 -6.25 24.12
CA TYR A 259 -15.30 -5.96 22.88
C TYR A 259 -16.11 -7.16 22.40
N TYR A 260 -15.49 -8.32 22.27
CA TYR A 260 -16.13 -9.57 21.83
C TYR A 260 -16.82 -10.29 22.98
N SER A 261 -17.87 -9.68 23.50
CA SER A 261 -18.64 -10.22 24.61
C SER A 261 -20.15 -9.97 24.44
N ALA A 262 -20.96 -10.82 25.04
CA ALA A 262 -22.40 -10.65 25.08
C ALA A 262 -22.81 -9.31 25.73
N ALA A 263 -22.05 -8.84 26.69
CA ALA A 263 -22.28 -7.54 27.34
C ALA A 263 -22.13 -6.34 26.40
N ASN A 264 -21.32 -6.47 25.34
CA ASN A 264 -21.07 -5.43 24.35
C ASN A 264 -21.85 -5.63 23.03
N TRP A 265 -22.82 -6.54 23.02
CA TRP A 265 -23.58 -6.91 21.83
C TRP A 265 -24.14 -5.71 21.05
N GLU A 266 -24.72 -4.75 21.74
CA GLU A 266 -25.33 -3.59 21.12
C GLU A 266 -24.33 -2.77 20.28
N THR A 267 -23.09 -2.66 20.74
CA THR A 267 -22.01 -1.96 20.01
C THR A 267 -21.56 -2.78 18.78
N ILE A 268 -21.38 -4.08 18.95
CA ILE A 268 -21.03 -5.00 17.86
C ILE A 268 -22.12 -4.96 16.78
N HIS A 269 -23.39 -5.05 17.18
CA HIS A 269 -24.52 -5.02 16.27
C HIS A 269 -24.64 -3.68 15.52
N ALA A 270 -24.35 -2.56 16.19
CA ALA A 270 -24.28 -1.25 15.56
C ALA A 270 -23.18 -1.22 14.47
N LYS A 271 -21.98 -1.75 14.76
CA LYS A 271 -20.87 -1.82 13.80
C LYS A 271 -21.19 -2.75 12.60
N LEU A 272 -21.85 -3.88 12.86
CA LEU A 272 -22.29 -4.79 11.78
C LEU A 272 -23.35 -4.15 10.87
N LYS A 273 -24.33 -3.43 11.44
CA LYS A 273 -25.33 -2.67 10.65
C LYS A 273 -24.66 -1.62 9.77
N LEU A 274 -23.68 -0.91 10.32
CA LEU A 274 -22.90 0.07 9.57
C LEU A 274 -22.12 -0.59 8.43
N GLY A 275 -21.41 -1.69 8.69
CA GLY A 275 -20.68 -2.45 7.68
C GLY A 275 -21.60 -2.92 6.55
N ALA A 276 -22.76 -3.49 6.86
CA ALA A 276 -23.73 -3.95 5.87
C ALA A 276 -24.20 -2.83 4.91
N ALA A 277 -24.27 -1.59 5.40
CA ALA A 277 -24.64 -0.45 4.58
C ALA A 277 -23.46 0.07 3.74
N LEU A 278 -22.22 -0.01 4.25
CA LEU A 278 -21.06 0.60 3.60
C LEU A 278 -20.41 -0.28 2.55
N ASP A 279 -20.35 -1.59 2.74
CA ASP A 279 -19.55 -2.52 1.93
C ASP A 279 -19.93 -2.52 0.44
N TRP A 280 -21.17 -2.16 0.12
CA TRP A 280 -21.71 -2.21 -1.24
C TRP A 280 -21.96 -0.85 -1.89
N THR A 281 -21.66 0.28 -1.22
CA THR A 281 -21.98 1.63 -1.71
C THR A 281 -21.46 1.92 -3.10
N SER A 282 -20.28 1.42 -3.46
CA SER A 282 -19.67 1.58 -4.79
C SER A 282 -20.44 0.89 -5.92
N PHE A 283 -21.30 -0.08 -5.61
CA PHE A 283 -22.10 -0.87 -6.57
C PHE A 283 -23.53 -0.33 -6.75
N LEU A 284 -23.95 0.65 -5.95
CA LEU A 284 -25.31 1.17 -5.93
C LEU A 284 -25.46 2.43 -6.80
N THR A 285 -26.45 3.27 -6.50
CA THR A 285 -26.70 4.49 -7.27
C THR A 285 -25.53 5.46 -7.26
N GLU A 286 -25.49 6.35 -8.24
CA GLU A 286 -24.45 7.40 -8.30
C GLU A 286 -24.49 8.30 -7.06
N GLU A 287 -25.68 8.64 -6.58
CA GLU A 287 -25.84 9.44 -5.36
C GLU A 287 -25.17 8.78 -4.15
N ILE A 288 -25.40 7.47 -3.94
CA ILE A 288 -24.82 6.71 -2.82
C ILE A 288 -23.30 6.60 -2.97
N ARG A 289 -22.82 6.28 -4.17
CA ARG A 289 -21.39 6.21 -4.48
C ARG A 289 -20.66 7.53 -4.17
N VAL A 290 -21.22 8.63 -4.64
CA VAL A 290 -20.62 9.96 -4.43
C VAL A 290 -20.65 10.36 -2.96
N LEU A 291 -21.78 10.11 -2.29
CA LEU A 291 -21.96 10.46 -0.89
C LEU A 291 -21.02 9.65 0.02
N SER A 292 -20.90 8.34 -0.20
CA SER A 292 -20.01 7.48 0.61
C SER A 292 -18.52 7.86 0.50
N GLY A 293 -18.12 8.54 -0.57
CA GLY A 293 -16.76 9.06 -0.76
C GLY A 293 -16.51 10.46 -0.22
N GLU A 294 -17.51 11.14 0.37
CA GLU A 294 -17.40 12.56 0.79
C GLU A 294 -16.27 12.75 1.82
N TYR A 295 -16.20 11.91 2.84
CA TYR A 295 -15.14 11.98 3.85
C TYR A 295 -13.74 11.83 3.25
N GLY A 296 -13.54 10.83 2.40
CA GLY A 296 -12.25 10.59 1.73
C GLY A 296 -11.82 11.78 0.85
N ARG A 297 -12.75 12.42 0.15
CA ARG A 297 -12.45 13.63 -0.64
C ARG A 297 -12.05 14.81 0.24
N ILE A 298 -12.72 15.00 1.36
CA ILE A 298 -12.41 16.12 2.27
C ILE A 298 -11.02 15.96 2.88
N ILE A 299 -10.66 14.78 3.37
CA ILE A 299 -9.33 14.56 3.98
C ILE A 299 -8.17 14.65 2.98
N THR A 300 -8.46 14.50 1.69
CA THR A 300 -7.47 14.59 0.59
C THR A 300 -7.57 15.89 -0.21
N GLY A 301 -8.52 16.77 0.15
CA GLY A 301 -8.74 18.05 -0.53
C GLY A 301 -9.27 17.91 -1.97
N ILE A 302 -9.80 16.75 -2.37
CA ILE A 302 -10.35 16.50 -3.70
C ILE A 302 -11.73 17.20 -3.83
N PRO A 303 -11.90 18.16 -4.76
CA PRO A 303 -13.15 18.92 -4.85
C PRO A 303 -14.29 18.16 -5.53
N GLU A 304 -13.99 17.30 -6.50
CA GLU A 304 -15.00 16.62 -7.31
C GLU A 304 -14.91 15.09 -7.16
N PRO A 305 -16.04 14.38 -7.17
CA PRO A 305 -16.01 12.92 -7.19
C PRO A 305 -15.43 12.42 -8.52
N ARG A 306 -14.82 11.23 -8.46
CA ARG A 306 -14.35 10.55 -9.68
C ARG A 306 -15.49 10.39 -10.70
N PRO A 307 -15.30 10.76 -11.98
CA PRO A 307 -16.28 10.57 -13.05
C PRO A 307 -16.80 9.13 -13.14
N LYS A 308 -18.04 8.94 -13.57
CA LYS A 308 -18.72 7.63 -13.61
C LYS A 308 -17.92 6.57 -14.35
N GLU A 309 -17.41 6.90 -15.53
CA GLU A 309 -16.63 6.00 -16.37
C GLU A 309 -15.32 5.56 -15.70
N LYS A 310 -14.63 6.49 -15.06
CA LYS A 310 -13.40 6.19 -14.30
C LYS A 310 -13.70 5.36 -13.03
N ALA A 311 -14.79 5.65 -12.36
CA ALA A 311 -15.22 4.90 -11.18
C ALA A 311 -15.65 3.47 -11.56
N ALA A 312 -16.37 3.32 -12.66
CA ALA A 312 -16.78 2.02 -13.18
C ALA A 312 -15.57 1.18 -13.61
N LEU A 313 -14.61 1.78 -14.31
CA LEU A 313 -13.37 1.10 -14.68
C LEU A 313 -12.63 0.60 -13.44
N ALA A 314 -12.34 1.47 -12.48
CA ALA A 314 -11.60 1.09 -11.27
C ALA A 314 -12.31 -0.01 -10.45
N LEU A 315 -13.65 0.02 -10.37
CA LEU A 315 -14.43 -0.99 -9.67
C LEU A 315 -14.37 -2.35 -10.41
N ALA A 316 -14.43 -2.33 -11.73
CA ALA A 316 -14.39 -3.55 -12.53
C ALA A 316 -12.97 -4.15 -12.63
N GLU A 317 -11.93 -3.32 -12.61
CA GLU A 317 -10.53 -3.76 -12.65
C GLU A 317 -10.15 -4.60 -11.41
N GLY A 318 -10.64 -4.26 -10.24
CA GLY A 318 -10.22 -4.89 -8.98
C GLY A 318 -10.13 -6.42 -9.07
N PRO A 319 -11.22 -7.15 -9.38
CA PRO A 319 -11.18 -8.60 -9.49
C PRO A 319 -10.31 -9.13 -10.64
N TYR A 320 -10.03 -8.36 -11.67
CA TYR A 320 -9.32 -8.76 -12.89
C TYR A 320 -7.96 -8.08 -13.07
N SER A 321 -7.45 -7.42 -12.04
CA SER A 321 -6.27 -6.54 -12.10
C SER A 321 -5.03 -7.21 -12.71
N GLN A 322 -4.69 -8.45 -12.32
CA GLN A 322 -3.53 -9.16 -12.88
C GLN A 322 -3.72 -9.50 -14.36
N ALA A 323 -4.93 -9.85 -14.80
CA ALA A 323 -5.19 -10.14 -16.21
C ALA A 323 -5.06 -8.89 -17.08
N LEU A 324 -5.58 -7.76 -16.60
CA LEU A 324 -5.44 -6.46 -17.26
C LEU A 324 -3.98 -5.99 -17.24
N GLY A 325 -3.26 -6.25 -16.15
CA GLY A 325 -1.82 -5.99 -16.07
C GLY A 325 -1.03 -6.78 -17.13
N LEU A 326 -1.33 -8.06 -17.33
CA LEU A 326 -0.68 -8.87 -18.39
C LEU A 326 -1.00 -8.32 -19.79
N TRP A 327 -2.24 -7.95 -20.05
CA TRP A 327 -2.60 -7.31 -21.31
C TRP A 327 -1.82 -6.01 -21.53
N TYR A 328 -1.80 -5.14 -20.51
CA TYR A 328 -1.04 -3.88 -20.56
C TYR A 328 0.45 -4.09 -20.85
N ALA A 329 1.08 -5.05 -20.16
CA ALA A 329 2.49 -5.35 -20.36
C ALA A 329 2.77 -5.85 -21.78
N GLY A 330 1.87 -6.68 -22.34
CA GLY A 330 1.97 -7.12 -23.73
C GLY A 330 1.92 -5.99 -24.76
N GLU A 331 1.18 -4.91 -24.45
CA GLU A 331 1.06 -3.74 -25.33
C GLU A 331 2.17 -2.70 -25.14
N LYS A 332 2.74 -2.57 -23.93
CA LYS A 332 3.57 -1.42 -23.55
C LYS A 332 5.00 -1.76 -23.16
N PHE A 333 5.35 -3.01 -22.96
CA PHE A 333 6.67 -3.39 -22.46
C PHE A 333 7.32 -4.44 -23.36
N SER A 334 8.30 -3.99 -24.16
CA SER A 334 8.95 -4.85 -25.16
C SER A 334 9.96 -5.83 -24.52
N PRO A 335 10.25 -6.97 -25.19
CA PRO A 335 11.31 -7.88 -24.74
C PRO A 335 12.69 -7.22 -24.65
N GLU A 336 12.99 -6.25 -25.52
CA GLU A 336 14.25 -5.50 -25.49
C GLU A 336 14.34 -4.62 -24.24
N ALA A 337 13.25 -3.92 -23.88
CA ALA A 337 13.17 -3.14 -22.66
C ALA A 337 13.32 -4.04 -21.41
N LYS A 338 12.69 -5.21 -21.43
CA LYS A 338 12.83 -6.19 -20.33
C LYS A 338 14.28 -6.62 -20.16
N ALA A 339 14.96 -6.99 -21.23
CA ALA A 339 16.37 -7.42 -21.19
C ALA A 339 17.32 -6.31 -20.71
N ASP A 340 17.07 -5.05 -21.11
CA ASP A 340 17.86 -3.91 -20.64
C ASP A 340 17.65 -3.64 -19.14
N VAL A 341 16.41 -3.70 -18.66
CA VAL A 341 16.11 -3.54 -17.22
C VAL A 341 16.71 -4.70 -16.41
N GLU A 342 16.63 -5.95 -16.89
CA GLU A 342 17.28 -7.11 -16.28
C GLU A 342 18.80 -6.90 -16.14
N HIS A 343 19.45 -6.35 -17.16
CA HIS A 343 20.86 -6.00 -17.10
C HIS A 343 21.15 -4.92 -16.05
N LYS A 344 20.30 -3.87 -15.97
CA LYS A 344 20.45 -2.81 -14.95
C LYS A 344 20.28 -3.35 -13.54
N VAL A 345 19.33 -4.25 -13.31
CA VAL A 345 19.14 -4.91 -12.01
C VAL A 345 20.38 -5.73 -11.64
N ALA A 346 20.92 -6.52 -12.55
CA ALA A 346 22.14 -7.31 -12.31
C ALA A 346 23.34 -6.40 -11.98
N THR A 347 23.53 -5.34 -12.77
CA THR A 347 24.58 -4.33 -12.53
C THR A 347 24.43 -3.70 -11.14
N MET A 348 23.20 -3.39 -10.74
CA MET A 348 22.91 -2.76 -9.44
C MET A 348 23.23 -3.70 -8.27
N ILE A 349 22.87 -4.98 -8.39
CA ILE A 349 23.20 -6.00 -7.38
C ILE A 349 24.73 -6.14 -7.25
N ASP A 350 25.48 -6.12 -8.35
CA ASP A 350 26.94 -6.21 -8.30
C ASP A 350 27.57 -4.96 -7.69
N VAL A 351 27.08 -3.76 -8.01
CA VAL A 351 27.51 -2.52 -7.35
C VAL A 351 27.23 -2.56 -5.86
N TYR A 352 26.07 -3.07 -5.45
CA TYR A 352 25.75 -3.21 -4.03
C TYR A 352 26.73 -4.13 -3.29
N LYS A 353 27.10 -5.26 -3.90
CA LYS A 353 28.15 -6.16 -3.35
C LYS A 353 29.48 -5.44 -3.18
N GLU A 354 29.92 -4.71 -4.24
CA GLU A 354 31.17 -3.93 -4.21
C GLU A 354 31.16 -2.88 -3.06
N ARG A 355 30.01 -2.25 -2.80
CA ARG A 355 29.83 -1.28 -1.71
C ARG A 355 29.88 -1.95 -0.34
N LEU A 356 29.17 -3.05 -0.17
CA LEU A 356 29.21 -3.84 1.09
C LEU A 356 30.62 -4.37 1.39
N GLU A 357 31.37 -4.80 0.37
CA GLU A 357 32.77 -5.23 0.54
C GLU A 357 33.68 -4.10 1.05
N LYS A 358 33.38 -2.84 0.71
CA LYS A 358 34.11 -1.65 1.14
C LYS A 358 33.61 -1.06 2.45
N ALA A 359 32.45 -1.51 2.96
CA ALA A 359 31.87 -1.02 4.21
C ALA A 359 32.70 -1.49 5.41
N ASP A 360 33.70 -0.69 5.78
CA ASP A 360 34.70 -1.00 6.82
C ASP A 360 34.13 -1.02 8.24
N TRP A 361 32.95 -0.42 8.43
CA TRP A 361 32.21 -0.44 9.70
C TRP A 361 31.47 -1.76 9.98
N LEU A 362 31.30 -2.63 8.97
CA LEU A 362 30.73 -3.95 9.10
C LEU A 362 31.81 -5.00 9.42
N ALA A 363 31.56 -5.85 10.38
CA ALA A 363 32.37 -7.04 10.62
C ALA A 363 32.39 -7.96 9.39
N PRO A 364 33.48 -8.69 9.13
CA PRO A 364 33.57 -9.59 7.97
C PRO A 364 32.42 -10.60 7.89
N GLU A 365 31.98 -11.14 9.02
CA GLU A 365 30.90 -12.13 9.08
C GLU A 365 29.53 -11.55 8.72
N THR A 366 29.23 -10.34 9.17
CA THR A 366 27.97 -9.63 8.81
C THR A 366 27.98 -9.27 7.33
N ARG A 367 29.12 -8.80 6.82
CA ARG A 367 29.31 -8.48 5.41
C ARG A 367 29.14 -9.70 4.50
N GLU A 368 29.72 -10.84 4.87
CA GLU A 368 29.56 -12.09 4.12
C GLU A 368 28.10 -12.52 4.03
N LYS A 369 27.36 -12.45 5.12
CA LYS A 369 25.91 -12.76 5.15
C LYS A 369 25.10 -11.79 4.32
N ALA A 370 25.40 -10.49 4.35
CA ALA A 370 24.76 -9.49 3.51
C ALA A 370 24.96 -9.79 2.01
N ILE A 371 26.18 -10.21 1.62
CA ILE A 371 26.48 -10.63 0.24
C ILE A 371 25.72 -11.92 -0.13
N VAL A 372 25.58 -12.88 0.79
CA VAL A 372 24.75 -14.07 0.58
C VAL A 372 23.29 -13.67 0.30
N LYS A 373 22.74 -12.76 1.10
CA LYS A 373 21.37 -12.26 0.91
C LYS A 373 21.16 -11.61 -0.45
N LEU A 374 22.11 -10.78 -0.92
CA LEU A 374 22.09 -10.20 -2.27
C LEU A 374 22.19 -11.25 -3.39
N ASN A 375 22.98 -12.31 -3.19
CA ASN A 375 23.15 -13.35 -4.20
C ASN A 375 21.89 -14.17 -4.47
N VAL A 376 20.96 -14.21 -3.52
CA VAL A 376 19.70 -14.97 -3.61
C VAL A 376 18.47 -14.09 -3.73
N ILE A 377 18.64 -12.77 -3.82
CA ILE A 377 17.53 -11.86 -4.11
C ILE A 377 16.95 -12.21 -5.48
N THR A 378 15.62 -12.30 -5.57
CA THR A 378 14.94 -12.70 -6.79
C THR A 378 14.29 -11.48 -7.44
N PRO A 379 14.73 -11.05 -8.63
CA PRO A 379 14.08 -9.97 -9.38
C PRO A 379 12.90 -10.47 -10.18
N HIS A 380 11.81 -9.73 -10.17
CA HIS A 380 10.63 -9.88 -11.00
C HIS A 380 10.42 -8.61 -11.82
N ILE A 381 10.49 -8.70 -13.14
CA ILE A 381 10.54 -7.55 -14.05
C ILE A 381 9.40 -7.60 -15.05
N GLY A 382 8.61 -6.53 -15.09
CA GLY A 382 7.57 -6.28 -16.07
C GLY A 382 6.22 -6.91 -15.70
N TYR A 383 6.14 -8.23 -15.64
CA TYR A 383 4.87 -8.96 -15.46
C TYR A 383 5.10 -10.40 -14.98
N PRO A 384 4.12 -11.01 -14.27
CA PRO A 384 4.18 -12.41 -13.86
C PRO A 384 4.04 -13.34 -15.08
N GLU A 385 4.69 -14.52 -15.01
CA GLU A 385 4.65 -15.50 -16.12
C GLU A 385 3.27 -16.13 -16.31
N LYS A 386 2.47 -16.21 -15.26
CA LYS A 386 1.12 -16.82 -15.25
C LYS A 386 0.19 -16.11 -14.31
N LEU A 387 -1.10 -16.19 -14.59
CA LEU A 387 -2.14 -15.77 -13.65
C LEU A 387 -2.37 -16.83 -12.57
N PRO A 388 -2.77 -16.44 -11.35
CA PRO A 388 -3.29 -17.36 -10.36
C PRO A 388 -4.47 -18.19 -10.93
N GLU A 389 -4.54 -19.47 -10.55
CA GLU A 389 -5.59 -20.39 -11.04
C GLU A 389 -7.01 -19.92 -10.74
N THR A 390 -7.18 -19.09 -9.73
CA THR A 390 -8.48 -18.50 -9.37
C THR A 390 -9.08 -17.64 -10.48
N TYR A 391 -8.26 -17.09 -11.37
CA TYR A 391 -8.76 -16.26 -12.49
C TYR A 391 -9.66 -17.05 -13.46
N ALA A 392 -9.39 -18.32 -13.67
CA ALA A 392 -10.24 -19.19 -14.48
C ALA A 392 -11.66 -19.43 -13.87
N LYS A 393 -11.82 -19.18 -12.58
CA LYS A 393 -13.09 -19.29 -11.85
C LYS A 393 -13.93 -18.01 -11.87
N LYS A 394 -13.34 -16.87 -12.26
CA LYS A 394 -13.98 -15.55 -12.28
C LYS A 394 -14.89 -15.40 -13.51
N ILE A 395 -16.01 -16.08 -13.47
CA ILE A 395 -16.99 -16.13 -14.56
C ILE A 395 -18.19 -15.25 -14.22
N ILE A 396 -18.60 -14.39 -15.15
CA ILE A 396 -19.76 -13.51 -15.01
C ILE A 396 -20.98 -14.19 -15.59
N ASP A 397 -22.03 -14.27 -14.77
CA ASP A 397 -23.34 -14.82 -15.12
C ASP A 397 -24.30 -13.69 -15.52
N ASP A 398 -24.60 -13.60 -16.81
CA ASP A 398 -25.48 -12.56 -17.37
C ASP A 398 -26.93 -12.63 -16.84
N SER A 399 -27.32 -13.72 -16.18
CA SER A 399 -28.66 -13.88 -15.56
C SER A 399 -28.74 -13.31 -14.14
N LYS A 400 -27.59 -12.97 -13.54
CA LYS A 400 -27.46 -12.42 -12.18
C LYS A 400 -27.31 -10.92 -12.20
N THR A 401 -27.66 -10.29 -11.09
CA THR A 401 -27.44 -8.86 -10.86
C THR A 401 -25.95 -8.54 -10.69
N LEU A 402 -25.61 -7.26 -10.77
CA LEU A 402 -24.25 -6.77 -10.52
C LEU A 402 -23.74 -7.18 -9.12
N VAL A 403 -24.56 -6.99 -8.08
CA VAL A 403 -24.21 -7.33 -6.70
C VAL A 403 -23.99 -8.83 -6.51
N GLU A 404 -24.83 -9.68 -7.12
CA GLU A 404 -24.68 -11.14 -7.07
C GLU A 404 -23.40 -11.62 -7.78
N ASN A 405 -23.03 -11.00 -8.92
CA ASN A 405 -21.77 -11.30 -9.59
C ASN A 405 -20.55 -10.82 -8.77
N ALA A 406 -20.63 -9.62 -8.21
CA ALA A 406 -19.58 -9.09 -7.34
C ALA A 406 -19.38 -9.96 -6.11
N GLN A 407 -20.49 -10.41 -5.48
CA GLN A 407 -20.47 -11.34 -4.35
C GLN A 407 -19.76 -12.66 -4.72
N ALA A 408 -20.08 -13.25 -5.88
CA ALA A 408 -19.42 -14.48 -6.34
C ALA A 408 -17.90 -14.29 -6.56
N LEU A 409 -17.48 -13.11 -7.06
CA LEU A 409 -16.06 -12.78 -7.22
C LEU A 409 -15.35 -12.62 -5.86
N TYR A 410 -16.01 -12.02 -4.87
CA TYR A 410 -15.48 -11.92 -3.50
C TYR A 410 -15.32 -13.29 -2.85
N GLU A 411 -16.31 -14.17 -2.96
CA GLU A 411 -16.26 -15.54 -2.42
C GLU A 411 -15.07 -16.33 -2.99
N ILE A 412 -14.76 -16.18 -4.29
CA ILE A 412 -13.58 -16.80 -4.91
C ILE A 412 -12.29 -16.29 -4.25
N SER A 413 -12.20 -15.00 -4.01
CA SER A 413 -11.01 -14.35 -3.40
C SER A 413 -10.84 -14.79 -1.95
N ILE A 414 -11.90 -14.80 -1.17
CA ILE A 414 -11.92 -15.24 0.24
C ILE A 414 -11.50 -16.72 0.33
N ALA A 415 -12.10 -17.58 -0.47
CA ALA A 415 -11.76 -19.00 -0.50
C ALA A 415 -10.28 -19.21 -0.87
N HIS A 416 -9.73 -18.39 -1.78
CA HIS A 416 -8.31 -18.45 -2.14
C HIS A 416 -7.42 -18.05 -0.98
N THR A 417 -7.74 -16.96 -0.28
CA THR A 417 -6.98 -16.51 0.88
C THR A 417 -6.90 -17.59 1.96
N TRP A 418 -8.04 -18.16 2.33
CA TRP A 418 -8.08 -19.21 3.35
C TRP A 418 -7.43 -20.53 2.89
N SER A 419 -7.46 -20.84 1.59
CA SER A 419 -6.79 -22.03 1.04
C SER A 419 -5.26 -22.00 1.19
N LYS A 420 -4.68 -20.83 1.39
CA LYS A 420 -3.23 -20.66 1.62
C LYS A 420 -2.79 -21.07 3.03
N TRP A 421 -3.72 -21.13 3.98
CA TRP A 421 -3.37 -21.48 5.34
C TRP A 421 -2.65 -22.83 5.42
N ASN A 422 -1.52 -22.86 6.15
CA ASN A 422 -0.64 -24.03 6.31
C ASN A 422 -0.13 -24.63 4.97
N GLN A 423 -0.07 -23.80 3.93
CA GLN A 423 0.52 -24.15 2.63
C GLN A 423 1.83 -23.41 2.42
N PRO A 424 2.74 -23.99 1.62
CA PRO A 424 3.92 -23.27 1.18
C PRO A 424 3.56 -21.94 0.51
N VAL A 425 4.41 -20.93 0.71
CA VAL A 425 4.25 -19.63 0.04
C VAL A 425 4.52 -19.79 -1.45
N ASP A 426 3.60 -19.33 -2.29
CA ASP A 426 3.80 -19.27 -3.74
C ASP A 426 4.58 -18.00 -4.09
N ARG A 427 5.89 -18.14 -4.26
CA ARG A 427 6.81 -17.04 -4.60
C ARG A 427 6.63 -16.51 -6.03
N SER A 428 5.78 -17.11 -6.86
CA SER A 428 5.47 -16.64 -8.21
C SER A 428 4.30 -15.65 -8.26
N GLU A 429 3.54 -15.51 -7.17
CA GLU A 429 2.45 -14.53 -7.08
C GLU A 429 3.00 -13.11 -6.92
N TRP A 430 2.43 -12.18 -7.68
CA TRP A 430 2.73 -10.76 -7.57
C TRP A 430 1.64 -10.04 -6.78
N HIS A 431 2.04 -9.19 -5.83
CA HIS A 431 1.09 -8.38 -5.06
C HIS A 431 0.56 -7.18 -5.87
N MET A 432 1.34 -6.71 -6.85
CA MET A 432 0.96 -5.59 -7.72
C MET A 432 0.75 -6.08 -9.16
N PRO A 433 -0.32 -5.64 -9.85
CA PRO A 433 -0.50 -5.95 -11.27
C PRO A 433 0.48 -5.16 -12.13
N ALA A 434 0.79 -5.66 -13.33
CA ALA A 434 1.80 -5.07 -14.21
C ALA A 434 1.46 -3.66 -14.72
N ASN A 435 0.20 -3.23 -14.66
CA ASN A 435 -0.25 -1.86 -14.96
C ASN A 435 -0.26 -0.91 -13.74
N MET A 436 0.29 -1.30 -12.61
CA MET A 436 0.46 -0.43 -11.44
C MET A 436 1.79 0.32 -11.50
N VAL A 437 1.76 1.64 -11.40
CA VAL A 437 2.97 2.49 -11.35
C VAL A 437 3.55 2.45 -9.95
N ASN A 438 4.31 1.43 -9.66
CA ASN A 438 5.00 1.24 -8.38
C ASN A 438 6.09 0.17 -8.51
N ALA A 439 6.86 -0.04 -7.43
CA ALA A 439 7.80 -1.12 -7.24
C ALA A 439 7.76 -1.56 -5.77
N TYR A 440 8.31 -2.71 -5.43
CA TYR A 440 8.44 -3.12 -4.04
C TYR A 440 9.54 -4.16 -3.82
N TYR A 441 10.09 -4.15 -2.61
CA TYR A 441 10.84 -5.26 -2.04
C TYR A 441 9.96 -6.03 -1.06
N ASP A 442 9.96 -7.36 -1.17
CA ASP A 442 9.30 -8.25 -0.21
C ASP A 442 10.36 -8.90 0.70
N PRO A 443 10.46 -8.48 1.97
CA PRO A 443 11.47 -9.01 2.89
C PRO A 443 11.27 -10.49 3.22
N GLN A 444 10.03 -11.00 3.22
CA GLN A 444 9.71 -12.39 3.54
C GLN A 444 10.02 -13.33 2.37
N GLN A 445 10.04 -12.80 1.15
CA GLN A 445 10.40 -13.57 -0.04
C GLN A 445 11.79 -13.23 -0.57
N ASN A 446 12.45 -12.20 -0.04
CA ASN A 446 13.70 -11.63 -0.55
C ASN A 446 13.62 -11.39 -2.06
N GLN A 447 12.58 -10.65 -2.48
CA GLN A 447 12.23 -10.38 -3.87
C GLN A 447 12.11 -8.88 -4.11
N ILE A 448 12.52 -8.44 -5.31
CA ILE A 448 12.27 -7.11 -5.84
C ILE A 448 11.36 -7.21 -7.06
N VAL A 449 10.34 -6.37 -7.13
CA VAL A 449 9.31 -6.44 -8.18
C VAL A 449 9.13 -5.08 -8.83
N PHE A 450 9.22 -5.06 -10.16
CA PHE A 450 9.08 -3.86 -11.01
C PHE A 450 8.00 -4.09 -12.06
N PRO A 451 6.74 -3.69 -11.80
CA PRO A 451 5.66 -3.74 -12.79
C PRO A 451 6.00 -2.95 -14.07
N ALA A 452 5.50 -3.40 -15.22
CA ALA A 452 5.76 -2.77 -16.51
C ALA A 452 5.38 -1.28 -16.55
N ALA A 453 4.40 -0.88 -15.74
CA ALA A 453 3.90 0.48 -15.71
C ALA A 453 4.92 1.52 -15.21
N ILE A 454 5.79 1.18 -14.27
CA ILE A 454 6.85 2.11 -13.83
C ILE A 454 8.04 2.13 -14.80
N LEU A 455 8.15 1.13 -15.66
CA LEU A 455 9.21 0.99 -16.68
C LEU A 455 8.89 1.82 -17.93
N GLN A 456 8.50 3.07 -17.74
CA GLN A 456 8.12 4.06 -18.75
C GLN A 456 8.77 5.41 -18.41
N ALA A 457 8.89 6.30 -19.42
CA ALA A 457 9.39 7.66 -19.17
C ALA A 457 8.49 8.42 -18.16
N PRO A 458 9.04 9.23 -17.25
CA PRO A 458 10.45 9.66 -17.15
C PRO A 458 11.38 8.70 -16.37
N PHE A 459 10.83 7.60 -15.82
CA PHE A 459 11.63 6.64 -15.03
C PHE A 459 12.59 5.86 -15.93
N TYR A 460 12.08 5.35 -17.05
CA TYR A 460 12.83 4.52 -17.98
C TYR A 460 12.37 4.71 -19.42
N ASP A 461 13.33 4.75 -20.35
CA ASP A 461 13.10 4.64 -21.79
C ASP A 461 14.38 4.11 -22.47
N LEU A 462 14.22 3.19 -23.45
CA LEU A 462 15.36 2.63 -24.22
C LEU A 462 16.19 3.69 -24.96
N HIS A 463 15.58 4.84 -25.27
CA HIS A 463 16.21 5.94 -26.02
C HIS A 463 16.67 7.10 -25.13
N GLN A 464 16.42 7.00 -23.83
CA GLN A 464 16.90 7.94 -22.82
C GLN A 464 18.38 7.66 -22.54
N SER A 465 19.18 8.69 -22.18
CA SER A 465 20.58 8.48 -21.82
C SER A 465 20.72 7.52 -20.64
N SER A 466 21.85 6.80 -20.56
CA SER A 466 22.13 5.89 -19.45
C SER A 466 22.05 6.64 -18.11
N SER A 467 22.62 7.83 -18.02
CA SER A 467 22.60 8.64 -16.82
C SER A 467 21.19 9.01 -16.37
N ALA A 468 20.31 9.42 -17.30
CA ALA A 468 18.93 9.71 -16.98
C ALA A 468 18.14 8.45 -16.57
N ASN A 469 18.39 7.29 -17.21
CA ASN A 469 17.82 6.01 -16.78
C ASN A 469 18.28 5.59 -15.39
N TYR A 470 19.57 5.76 -15.06
CA TYR A 470 20.07 5.45 -13.71
C TYR A 470 19.57 6.45 -12.66
N GLY A 471 19.41 7.73 -12.99
CA GLY A 471 18.79 8.73 -12.12
C GLY A 471 17.27 8.55 -11.96
N GLY A 472 16.63 7.86 -12.91
CA GLY A 472 15.22 7.47 -12.88
C GLY A 472 15.02 6.07 -12.29
N ILE A 473 14.77 5.09 -13.18
CA ILE A 473 14.48 3.71 -12.75
C ILE A 473 15.65 3.05 -12.02
N GLY A 474 16.90 3.43 -12.34
CA GLY A 474 18.08 2.90 -11.64
C GLY A 474 18.07 3.24 -10.16
N ALA A 475 17.70 4.49 -9.80
CA ALA A 475 17.55 4.89 -8.42
C ALA A 475 16.41 4.12 -7.71
N VAL A 476 15.31 3.84 -8.41
CA VAL A 476 14.20 3.01 -7.87
C VAL A 476 14.66 1.55 -7.70
N ILE A 477 15.34 0.95 -8.68
CA ILE A 477 15.88 -0.41 -8.57
C ILE A 477 16.81 -0.53 -7.37
N ALA A 478 17.73 0.41 -7.22
CA ALA A 478 18.67 0.39 -6.12
C ALA A 478 18.01 0.68 -4.76
N HIS A 479 16.93 1.49 -4.74
CA HIS A 479 16.09 1.70 -3.56
C HIS A 479 15.44 0.38 -3.11
N GLU A 480 14.83 -0.38 -4.03
CA GLU A 480 14.23 -1.69 -3.67
C GLU A 480 15.28 -2.71 -3.19
N ILE A 481 16.47 -2.72 -3.80
CA ILE A 481 17.58 -3.54 -3.29
C ILE A 481 18.01 -3.09 -1.88
N SER A 482 18.01 -1.77 -1.63
CA SER A 482 18.39 -1.20 -0.32
C SER A 482 17.44 -1.63 0.79
N HIS A 483 16.17 -1.86 0.49
CA HIS A 483 15.21 -2.38 1.45
C HIS A 483 15.61 -3.74 2.05
N ALA A 484 16.48 -4.51 1.39
CA ALA A 484 17.05 -5.72 2.00
C ALA A 484 17.89 -5.43 3.26
N PHE A 485 18.35 -4.18 3.42
CA PHE A 485 19.28 -3.75 4.47
C PHE A 485 18.83 -2.47 5.19
N ASP A 486 17.60 -2.01 4.99
CA ASP A 486 17.02 -0.90 5.74
C ASP A 486 16.69 -1.30 7.19
N THR A 487 16.04 -0.42 7.95
CA THR A 487 15.70 -0.69 9.36
C THR A 487 14.76 -1.88 9.57
N ASN A 488 14.01 -2.29 8.54
CA ASN A 488 13.13 -3.45 8.55
C ASN A 488 13.80 -4.67 7.90
N GLY A 489 14.28 -4.54 6.65
CA GLY A 489 14.87 -5.63 5.90
C GLY A 489 16.11 -6.22 6.54
N ALA A 490 16.89 -5.42 7.26
CA ALA A 490 18.04 -5.88 8.04
C ALA A 490 17.69 -6.96 9.07
N SER A 491 16.44 -7.05 9.50
CA SER A 491 15.97 -8.05 10.46
C SER A 491 15.63 -9.40 9.82
N PHE A 492 15.60 -9.50 8.48
CA PHE A 492 15.27 -10.74 7.76
C PHE A 492 16.51 -11.33 7.10
N ASP A 493 16.66 -12.66 7.21
CA ASP A 493 17.78 -13.39 6.60
C ASP A 493 17.58 -13.57 5.07
N GLU A 494 18.51 -14.28 4.44
CA GLU A 494 18.50 -14.57 3.01
C GLU A 494 17.30 -15.41 2.53
N HIS A 495 16.60 -16.08 3.46
CA HIS A 495 15.41 -16.88 3.20
C HIS A 495 14.10 -16.12 3.49
N GLY A 496 14.21 -14.87 3.95
CA GLY A 496 13.07 -14.03 4.34
C GLY A 496 12.54 -14.29 5.74
N SER A 497 13.31 -15.01 6.58
CA SER A 497 12.91 -15.26 7.96
C SER A 497 13.48 -14.20 8.89
N LEU A 498 12.64 -13.75 9.84
CA LEU A 498 13.05 -12.83 10.90
C LEU A 498 14.10 -13.50 11.78
N LYS A 499 15.30 -12.96 11.77
CA LYS A 499 16.46 -13.58 12.42
C LYS A 499 17.52 -12.53 12.74
N ASP A 500 18.03 -12.58 13.96
CA ASP A 500 19.18 -11.79 14.36
C ASP A 500 20.46 -12.39 13.76
N TRP A 501 20.92 -11.83 12.62
CA TRP A 501 22.10 -12.29 11.88
C TRP A 501 23.24 -11.29 11.90
N TRP A 502 23.02 -10.09 12.44
CA TRP A 502 24.02 -9.04 12.59
C TRP A 502 24.87 -9.28 13.84
N LYS A 503 26.12 -8.80 13.80
CA LYS A 503 26.90 -8.65 15.03
C LYS A 503 26.31 -7.47 15.83
N PRO A 504 26.29 -7.54 17.17
CA PRO A 504 25.77 -6.44 18.00
C PRO A 504 26.43 -5.09 17.71
N GLU A 505 27.74 -5.07 17.49
CA GLU A 505 28.51 -3.87 17.21
C GLU A 505 28.15 -3.24 15.87
N ASP A 506 27.87 -4.07 14.86
CA ASP A 506 27.43 -3.63 13.53
C ASP A 506 26.02 -3.04 13.60
N TYR A 507 25.14 -3.68 14.38
CA TYR A 507 23.78 -3.17 14.59
C TYR A 507 23.77 -1.84 15.32
N GLU A 508 24.63 -1.65 16.35
CA GLU A 508 24.83 -0.36 17.02
C GLU A 508 25.34 0.72 16.05
N ALA A 509 26.32 0.37 15.21
CA ALA A 509 26.86 1.27 14.19
C ALA A 509 25.82 1.65 13.12
N PHE A 510 24.98 0.70 12.72
CA PHE A 510 23.86 0.94 11.81
C PHE A 510 22.82 1.87 12.45
N THR A 511 22.41 1.60 13.69
CA THR A 511 21.46 2.42 14.45
C THR A 511 21.95 3.87 14.60
N ALA A 512 23.24 4.06 14.86
CA ALA A 512 23.83 5.40 14.94
C ALA A 512 23.77 6.16 13.59
N ARG A 513 23.88 5.45 12.45
CA ARG A 513 23.75 6.04 11.12
C ARG A 513 22.28 6.37 10.79
N THR A 514 21.37 5.44 11.05
CA THR A 514 19.94 5.65 10.81
C THR A 514 19.37 6.74 11.69
N GLN A 515 19.90 6.94 12.92
CA GLN A 515 19.53 8.08 13.76
C GLN A 515 19.87 9.43 13.09
N LYS A 516 21.01 9.54 12.43
CA LYS A 516 21.34 10.76 11.67
C LYS A 516 20.35 10.98 10.50
N VAL A 517 19.86 9.90 9.87
CA VAL A 517 18.83 10.02 8.83
C VAL A 517 17.52 10.51 9.44
N ILE A 518 17.09 9.96 10.57
CA ILE A 518 15.93 10.47 11.32
C ILE A 518 16.08 11.97 11.57
N ASP A 519 17.23 12.41 12.13
CA ASP A 519 17.49 13.80 12.49
C ASP A 519 17.48 14.74 11.27
N GLN A 520 17.87 14.27 10.07
CA GLN A 520 17.82 15.06 8.84
C GLN A 520 16.38 15.33 8.37
N PHE A 521 15.45 14.42 8.61
CA PHE A 521 14.06 14.54 8.16
C PHE A 521 13.11 15.03 9.26
N GLU A 522 13.46 14.84 10.54
CA GLU A 522 12.61 15.21 11.67
C GLU A 522 12.24 16.69 11.66
N GLY A 523 10.94 16.96 11.73
CA GLY A 523 10.40 18.33 11.80
C GLY A 523 10.51 19.12 10.49
N GLN A 524 10.96 18.53 9.38
CA GLN A 524 10.93 19.18 8.07
C GLN A 524 9.49 19.56 7.70
N ASP A 525 9.33 20.69 7.02
CA ASP A 525 8.00 21.18 6.63
C ASP A 525 7.49 20.51 5.35
N SER A 526 6.24 20.09 5.40
CA SER A 526 5.47 19.62 4.24
C SER A 526 4.09 20.26 4.25
N TYR A 527 3.92 21.35 3.51
CA TYR A 527 2.64 22.06 3.41
C TYR A 527 2.06 22.48 4.77
N GLY A 528 2.93 22.88 5.70
CA GLY A 528 2.58 23.29 7.06
C GLY A 528 2.46 22.14 8.07
N ALA A 529 2.50 20.88 7.64
CA ALA A 529 2.69 19.73 8.52
C ALA A 529 4.18 19.45 8.75
N LYS A 530 4.49 18.74 9.83
CA LYS A 530 5.86 18.34 10.14
C LYS A 530 6.04 16.85 9.86
N ILE A 531 7.17 16.53 9.21
CA ILE A 531 7.54 15.16 8.93
C ILE A 531 8.01 14.46 10.21
N ASN A 532 7.57 13.24 10.41
CA ASN A 532 8.09 12.34 11.42
C ASN A 532 9.26 11.55 10.83
N GLY A 533 10.47 11.90 11.24
CA GLY A 533 11.70 11.28 10.74
C GLY A 533 11.78 9.79 11.09
N LYS A 534 11.17 9.36 12.21
CA LYS A 534 11.15 7.95 12.61
C LYS A 534 10.18 7.12 11.77
N LEU A 535 8.98 7.66 11.46
CA LEU A 535 8.03 7.00 10.55
C LEU A 535 8.66 6.76 9.16
N THR A 536 9.45 7.72 8.67
CA THR A 536 10.00 7.71 7.32
C THR A 536 11.41 7.11 7.21
N VAL A 537 12.03 6.63 8.30
CA VAL A 537 13.45 6.25 8.31
C VAL A 537 13.77 5.09 7.38
N SER A 538 12.94 4.07 7.29
CA SER A 538 13.17 2.90 6.43
C SER A 538 13.32 3.33 4.96
N GLU A 539 12.36 4.12 4.49
CA GLU A 539 12.33 4.66 3.13
C GLU A 539 13.50 5.62 2.86
N ASN A 540 13.82 6.48 3.83
CA ASN A 540 14.93 7.43 3.67
C ASN A 540 16.30 6.72 3.65
N VAL A 541 16.47 5.63 4.39
CA VAL A 541 17.67 4.77 4.33
C VAL A 541 17.76 4.06 2.99
N ALA A 542 16.63 3.55 2.47
CA ALA A 542 16.56 2.93 1.16
C ALA A 542 16.91 3.92 0.03
N ASP A 543 16.43 5.16 0.11
CA ASP A 543 16.80 6.23 -0.82
C ASP A 543 18.31 6.53 -0.81
N LEU A 544 18.92 6.68 0.36
CA LEU A 544 20.36 6.95 0.45
C LEU A 544 21.19 5.85 -0.20
N GLY A 545 20.88 4.59 0.13
CA GLY A 545 21.52 3.43 -0.49
C GLY A 545 21.26 3.36 -1.99
N GLY A 546 20.02 3.65 -2.39
CA GLY A 546 19.57 3.64 -3.78
C GLY A 546 20.27 4.65 -4.64
N ILE A 547 20.35 5.92 -4.22
CA ILE A 547 21.04 6.98 -4.93
C ILE A 547 22.52 6.64 -5.06
N ALA A 548 23.17 6.20 -3.97
CA ALA A 548 24.58 5.89 -3.95
C ALA A 548 24.94 4.76 -4.94
N ALA A 549 24.18 3.66 -4.93
CA ALA A 549 24.43 2.52 -5.81
C ALA A 549 24.11 2.85 -7.27
N ALA A 550 23.01 3.58 -7.54
CA ALA A 550 22.63 3.99 -8.88
C ALA A 550 23.66 4.95 -9.50
N LEU A 551 24.21 5.88 -8.70
CA LEU A 551 25.25 6.80 -9.14
C LEU A 551 26.55 6.05 -9.50
N GLU A 552 26.97 5.08 -8.68
CA GLU A 552 28.14 4.25 -8.98
C GLU A 552 27.93 3.37 -10.23
N ALA A 553 26.72 2.85 -10.43
CA ALA A 553 26.39 2.10 -11.64
C ALA A 553 26.43 3.01 -12.89
N ALA A 554 25.85 4.21 -12.80
CA ALA A 554 25.87 5.20 -13.87
C ALA A 554 27.31 5.59 -14.28
N LYS A 555 28.23 5.72 -13.30
CA LYS A 555 29.65 6.02 -13.56
C LYS A 555 30.40 4.94 -14.37
N LYS A 556 29.84 3.72 -14.47
CA LYS A 556 30.42 2.66 -15.29
C LYS A 556 30.07 2.79 -16.78
N GLU A 557 29.09 3.64 -17.11
CA GLU A 557 28.67 3.89 -18.49
C GLU A 557 29.58 4.91 -19.20
N GLU A 558 29.79 4.71 -20.51
CA GLU A 558 30.68 5.58 -21.30
C GLU A 558 30.15 7.01 -21.46
N ASP A 559 28.82 7.19 -21.43
CA ASP A 559 28.12 8.48 -21.59
C ASP A 559 27.72 9.14 -20.26
N PHE A 560 28.36 8.76 -19.14
CA PHE A 560 28.01 9.26 -17.83
C PHE A 560 27.99 10.78 -17.72
N SER A 561 26.85 11.30 -17.24
CA SER A 561 26.63 12.72 -16.87
C SER A 561 25.96 12.80 -15.50
N ALA A 562 26.71 13.29 -14.52
CA ALA A 562 26.16 13.50 -13.18
C ALA A 562 25.01 14.52 -13.17
N GLU A 563 25.08 15.56 -14.02
CA GLU A 563 24.01 16.55 -14.16
C GLU A 563 22.70 15.90 -14.64
N GLU A 564 22.74 15.02 -15.66
CA GLU A 564 21.55 14.31 -16.14
C GLU A 564 21.00 13.35 -15.09
N PHE A 565 21.89 12.64 -14.37
CA PHE A 565 21.51 11.73 -13.30
C PHE A 565 20.70 12.45 -12.22
N PHE A 566 21.26 13.48 -11.61
CA PHE A 566 20.61 14.21 -10.52
C PHE A 566 19.37 14.97 -10.99
N THR A 567 19.40 15.53 -12.20
CA THR A 567 18.25 16.22 -12.77
C THR A 567 17.08 15.27 -12.99
N ASN A 568 17.32 14.06 -13.52
CA ASN A 568 16.24 13.11 -13.71
C ASN A 568 15.75 12.52 -12.39
N PHE A 569 16.64 12.30 -11.42
CA PHE A 569 16.24 11.94 -10.06
C PHE A 569 15.26 12.96 -9.46
N ALA A 570 15.56 14.25 -9.53
CA ALA A 570 14.64 15.28 -9.04
C ALA A 570 13.31 15.31 -9.85
N ARG A 571 13.38 15.00 -11.15
CA ARG A 571 12.20 15.02 -12.05
C ARG A 571 11.23 13.90 -11.76
N ILE A 572 11.69 12.67 -11.47
CA ILE A 572 10.77 11.55 -11.17
C ILE A 572 9.95 11.79 -9.90
N TRP A 573 10.49 12.55 -8.94
CA TRP A 573 9.80 12.90 -7.69
C TRP A 573 8.97 14.18 -7.78
N ARG A 574 8.87 14.83 -8.97
CA ARG A 574 8.04 16.04 -9.10
C ARG A 574 6.61 15.74 -8.71
N MET A 575 6.04 16.63 -7.90
CA MET A 575 4.66 16.54 -7.44
C MET A 575 4.09 17.93 -7.19
N LYS A 576 2.88 18.16 -7.66
CA LYS A 576 2.01 19.25 -7.24
C LYS A 576 0.80 18.63 -6.58
N ALA A 577 0.50 18.98 -5.35
CA ALA A 577 -0.51 18.30 -4.55
C ALA A 577 -1.41 19.31 -3.80
N ARG A 578 -2.59 18.83 -3.39
CA ARG A 578 -3.48 19.57 -2.51
C ARG A 578 -2.89 19.58 -1.10
N THR A 579 -3.12 20.67 -0.38
CA THR A 579 -2.56 20.87 0.96
C THR A 579 -3.02 19.78 1.93
N GLU A 580 -4.33 19.48 1.94
CA GLU A 580 -4.94 18.47 2.81
C GLU A 580 -4.32 17.08 2.57
N TYR A 581 -4.09 16.73 1.31
CA TYR A 581 -3.45 15.46 0.95
C TYR A 581 -2.02 15.36 1.48
N MET A 582 -1.21 16.41 1.32
CA MET A 582 0.17 16.41 1.84
C MET A 582 0.23 16.39 3.37
N GLN A 583 -0.72 17.05 4.03
CA GLN A 583 -0.84 17.01 5.48
C GLN A 583 -1.27 15.62 5.98
N LEU A 584 -2.16 14.94 5.25
CA LEU A 584 -2.54 13.56 5.54
C LEU A 584 -1.31 12.65 5.39
N LEU A 585 -0.61 12.70 4.26
CA LEU A 585 0.59 11.88 4.00
C LEU A 585 1.66 12.07 5.08
N ALA A 586 1.88 13.30 5.56
CA ALA A 586 2.84 13.57 6.63
C ALA A 586 2.56 12.79 7.94
N SER A 587 1.32 12.34 8.14
CA SER A 587 0.91 11.59 9.34
C SER A 587 0.78 10.08 9.12
N VAL A 588 0.63 9.61 7.86
CA VAL A 588 0.33 8.20 7.60
C VAL A 588 1.32 7.50 6.68
N ASP A 589 2.04 8.25 5.83
CA ASP A 589 2.94 7.69 4.82
C ASP A 589 4.35 7.49 5.38
N VAL A 590 4.92 6.32 5.13
CA VAL A 590 6.31 6.00 5.46
C VAL A 590 7.32 6.70 4.52
N HIS A 591 6.84 7.28 3.41
CA HIS A 591 7.68 8.01 2.46
C HIS A 591 7.71 9.51 2.76
N ALA A 592 8.89 10.09 2.73
CA ALA A 592 9.03 11.54 2.73
C ALA A 592 8.50 12.14 1.41
N PRO A 593 7.97 13.39 1.41
CA PRO A 593 7.57 14.07 0.18
C PRO A 593 8.69 14.19 -0.85
N GLY A 594 8.35 14.15 -2.15
CA GLY A 594 9.34 14.17 -3.24
C GLY A 594 10.35 15.31 -3.19
N LYS A 595 9.94 16.50 -2.72
CA LYS A 595 10.85 17.62 -2.48
C LYS A 595 11.91 17.28 -1.42
N LEU A 596 11.54 16.61 -0.35
CA LEU A 596 12.47 16.22 0.71
C LEU A 596 13.31 15.02 0.29
N ARG A 597 12.77 14.05 -0.44
CA ARG A 597 13.54 12.96 -1.07
C ARG A 597 14.63 13.50 -1.98
N THR A 598 14.48 14.67 -2.55
CA THR A 598 15.50 15.37 -3.35
C THR A 598 16.40 16.24 -2.48
N ASN A 599 15.84 17.24 -1.82
CA ASN A 599 16.63 18.32 -1.19
C ASN A 599 17.29 17.90 0.13
N VAL A 600 16.81 16.86 0.80
CA VAL A 600 17.44 16.33 2.02
C VAL A 600 18.43 15.21 1.69
N GLN A 601 18.15 14.38 0.67
CA GLN A 601 19.03 13.28 0.31
C GLN A 601 20.28 13.71 -0.43
N LEU A 602 20.15 14.54 -1.48
CA LEU A 602 21.27 14.90 -2.36
C LEU A 602 22.43 15.61 -1.64
N PRO A 603 22.22 16.41 -0.59
CA PRO A 603 23.31 16.99 0.22
C PRO A 603 24.17 15.98 1.00
N ASN A 604 23.92 14.68 0.90
CA ASN A 604 24.80 13.65 1.44
C ASN A 604 25.90 13.21 0.46
N PHE A 605 25.88 13.65 -0.81
CA PHE A 605 26.76 13.17 -1.87
C PHE A 605 27.76 14.23 -2.32
N ASP A 606 29.05 13.92 -2.27
CA ASP A 606 30.13 14.83 -2.72
C ASP A 606 30.01 15.16 -4.21
N GLU A 607 29.59 14.18 -5.03
CA GLU A 607 29.37 14.35 -6.46
C GLU A 607 28.30 15.39 -6.79
N PHE A 608 27.28 15.54 -5.94
CA PHE A 608 26.29 16.60 -6.09
C PHE A 608 26.90 17.98 -5.93
N PHE A 609 27.75 18.16 -4.92
CA PHE A 609 28.47 19.44 -4.68
C PHE A 609 29.42 19.76 -5.80
N GLU A 610 30.19 18.79 -6.27
CA GLU A 610 31.15 18.95 -7.37
C GLU A 610 30.44 19.29 -8.68
N THR A 611 29.32 18.60 -8.98
CA THR A 611 28.57 18.80 -10.23
C THR A 611 27.98 20.20 -10.32
N PHE A 612 27.42 20.70 -9.22
CA PHE A 612 26.63 21.94 -9.22
C PHE A 612 27.31 23.12 -8.53
N ASP A 613 28.59 22.99 -8.18
CA ASP A 613 29.40 24.03 -7.50
C ASP A 613 28.72 24.56 -6.21
N VAL A 614 28.13 23.64 -5.42
CA VAL A 614 27.47 23.96 -4.13
C VAL A 614 28.53 24.23 -3.07
N LYS A 615 28.40 25.33 -2.32
CA LYS A 615 29.38 25.82 -1.36
C LYS A 615 28.74 26.13 -0.01
N GLU A 616 29.59 26.26 1.00
CA GLU A 616 29.17 26.72 2.31
C GLU A 616 28.39 28.04 2.22
N GLY A 617 27.17 28.03 2.78
CA GLY A 617 26.23 29.15 2.73
C GLY A 617 25.11 29.00 1.69
N ASP A 618 25.21 28.06 0.76
CA ASP A 618 24.11 27.71 -0.14
C ASP A 618 23.06 26.85 0.59
N GLY A 619 21.81 26.92 0.15
CA GLY A 619 20.69 26.17 0.77
C GLY A 619 20.82 24.65 0.70
N MET A 620 21.45 24.15 -0.37
CA MET A 620 21.73 22.71 -0.56
C MET A 620 23.06 22.26 0.08
N TRP A 621 23.77 23.16 0.80
CA TRP A 621 25.04 22.79 1.40
C TRP A 621 24.83 22.05 2.74
N ARG A 622 25.62 20.99 2.97
CA ARG A 622 25.70 20.26 4.23
C ARG A 622 27.14 20.00 4.60
N ALA A 623 27.50 20.27 5.86
CA ALA A 623 28.85 20.04 6.36
C ALA A 623 29.25 18.55 6.22
N PRO A 624 30.50 18.23 5.89
CA PRO A 624 30.95 16.85 5.69
C PRO A 624 30.66 15.93 6.89
N GLU A 625 30.77 16.43 8.13
CA GLU A 625 30.49 15.69 9.36
C GLU A 625 28.99 15.36 9.57
N ASP A 626 28.10 16.11 8.90
CA ASP A 626 26.63 15.94 8.98
C ASP A 626 26.08 15.08 7.82
N ARG A 627 26.95 14.71 6.86
CA ARG A 627 26.57 13.83 5.76
C ARG A 627 26.46 12.38 6.24
N VAL A 628 25.54 11.66 5.68
CA VAL A 628 25.29 10.26 6.05
C VAL A 628 25.60 9.36 4.86
N ILE A 629 26.45 8.37 5.12
CA ILE A 629 26.72 7.26 4.21
C ILE A 629 26.33 6.00 4.98
N ILE A 630 25.41 5.22 4.41
CA ILE A 630 24.96 3.96 5.04
C ILE A 630 25.82 2.80 4.54
N TRP A 631 25.90 2.59 3.23
CA TRP A 631 26.63 1.48 2.59
C TRP A 631 27.79 1.95 1.72
#